data_85017a43f83e15ac5dac034420d0211b
#
_entry.id   85017a43f83e15ac5dac034420d0211b
#
_cell.length_a   1.000
_cell.length_b   1.000
_cell.length_c   1.000
_cell.angle_alpha   90.00
_cell.angle_beta   90.00
_cell.angle_gamma   90.00
#
_symmetry.space_group_name_H-M   'P 1'
#
loop_
_entity.id
_entity.type
_entity.pdbx_description
1 polymer ?
#
loop_
_entity_poly.entity_id
_entity_poly.type
_entity_poly.pdbx_seq_one_letter_code
_entity_poly.pdbx_strand_id
1 'polypeptide(L)'
;QQASNHFEITDMADALAATGHKFRYLLFDACFMANIESAYILRNNADYIIGAPCEIIGDGFPYTDVLPQLLAGGGRATDIDGVCRAFYDYYASTYGYSGTVAAIDCSQIEPLAAIMKQINTSGSLSEVDRDELQTYEGQWQHIFFDLGDYVDKACGDCLLYTSPSPR
;
A
#
# COMPACT_ATOMS: atom_id res chain seq x y z
N GLN A 1 13.86 -27.79 -16.22
CA GLN A 1 13.60 -26.35 -16.11
C GLN A 1 12.10 -26.18 -15.83
N GLN A 2 11.71 -25.90 -14.59
CA GLN A 2 10.37 -25.42 -14.33
C GLN A 2 10.27 -24.03 -14.96
N ALA A 3 9.39 -23.89 -15.94
CA ALA A 3 9.01 -22.57 -16.41
C ALA A 3 8.37 -21.84 -15.22
N SER A 4 9.02 -20.81 -14.72
CA SER A 4 8.41 -19.93 -13.72
C SER A 4 7.28 -19.17 -14.45
N ASN A 5 6.05 -19.55 -14.17
CA ASN A 5 4.90 -18.78 -14.62
C ASN A 5 4.88 -17.49 -13.77
N HIS A 6 5.43 -16.42 -14.33
CA HIS A 6 5.29 -15.08 -13.77
C HIS A 6 3.91 -14.54 -14.18
N PHE A 7 3.27 -13.90 -13.24
CA PHE A 7 2.05 -13.16 -13.47
C PHE A 7 2.33 -11.70 -13.08
N GLU A 8 2.41 -10.85 -14.08
CA GLU A 8 2.71 -9.44 -13.86
C GLU A 8 1.48 -8.72 -13.27
N ILE A 9 1.72 -7.70 -12.46
CA ILE A 9 0.63 -6.93 -11.85
C ILE A 9 -0.26 -6.24 -12.91
N THR A 10 0.31 -5.90 -14.06
CA THR A 10 -0.43 -5.38 -15.21
C THR A 10 -1.38 -6.40 -15.82
N ASP A 11 -0.95 -7.67 -15.92
CA ASP A 11 -1.82 -8.75 -16.40
C ASP A 11 -2.99 -8.99 -15.46
N MET A 12 -2.74 -8.86 -14.15
CA MET A 12 -3.79 -8.90 -13.13
C MET A 12 -4.78 -7.76 -13.29
N ALA A 13 -4.29 -6.53 -13.49
CA ALA A 13 -5.14 -5.37 -13.70
C ALA A 13 -6.04 -5.54 -14.91
N ASP A 14 -5.48 -6.03 -16.03
CA ASP A 14 -6.22 -6.28 -17.25
C ASP A 14 -7.27 -7.39 -17.08
N ALA A 15 -6.92 -8.47 -16.39
CA ALA A 15 -7.83 -9.56 -16.09
C ALA A 15 -9.00 -9.10 -15.20
N LEU A 16 -8.73 -8.28 -14.18
CA LEU A 16 -9.75 -7.70 -13.32
C LEU A 16 -10.66 -6.74 -14.10
N ALA A 17 -10.08 -5.88 -14.95
CA ALA A 17 -10.83 -4.96 -15.81
C ALA A 17 -11.75 -5.71 -16.77
N ALA A 18 -11.30 -6.84 -17.33
CA ALA A 18 -12.09 -7.68 -18.23
C ALA A 18 -13.36 -8.26 -17.59
N THR A 19 -13.46 -8.29 -16.26
CA THR A 19 -14.69 -8.70 -15.54
C THR A 19 -15.82 -7.68 -15.68
N GLY A 20 -15.50 -6.44 -16.06
CA GLY A 20 -16.45 -5.33 -16.11
C GLY A 20 -16.91 -4.81 -14.75
N HIS A 21 -16.28 -5.27 -13.67
CA HIS A 21 -16.63 -4.87 -12.29
C HIS A 21 -15.48 -4.08 -11.67
N LYS A 22 -15.83 -3.02 -10.93
CA LYS A 22 -14.93 -2.37 -9.99
C LYS A 22 -15.16 -2.95 -8.60
N PHE A 23 -14.09 -3.46 -8.01
CA PHE A 23 -14.16 -4.10 -6.69
C PHE A 23 -14.19 -3.02 -5.59
N ARG A 24 -14.84 -3.32 -4.47
CA ARG A 24 -14.78 -2.44 -3.30
C ARG A 24 -13.39 -2.41 -2.70
N TYR A 25 -12.70 -3.54 -2.70
CA TYR A 25 -11.31 -3.67 -2.26
C TYR A 25 -10.61 -4.85 -2.95
N LEU A 26 -9.29 -4.76 -3.01
CA LEU A 26 -8.39 -5.89 -3.27
C LEU A 26 -7.50 -6.05 -2.04
N LEU A 27 -7.53 -7.23 -1.42
CA LEU A 27 -6.68 -7.55 -0.29
C LEU A 27 -5.59 -8.50 -0.75
N PHE A 28 -4.35 -8.14 -0.50
CA PHE A 28 -3.18 -8.93 -0.81
C PHE A 28 -2.58 -9.51 0.47
N ASP A 29 -2.70 -10.82 0.63
CA ASP A 29 -2.01 -11.58 1.68
C ASP A 29 -0.62 -11.97 1.16
N ALA A 30 0.19 -10.97 0.90
CA ALA A 30 1.52 -11.10 0.33
C ALA A 30 2.41 -9.91 0.73
N CYS A 31 3.72 -10.16 0.81
CA CYS A 31 4.71 -9.14 1.12
C CYS A 31 4.73 -8.03 0.06
N PHE A 32 4.96 -6.79 0.49
CA PHE A 32 5.25 -5.62 -0.35
C PHE A 32 4.13 -5.18 -1.32
N MET A 33 2.92 -5.70 -1.17
CA MET A 33 1.84 -5.37 -2.10
C MET A 33 1.19 -4.01 -1.84
N ALA A 34 1.42 -3.39 -0.69
CA ALA A 34 0.99 -2.01 -0.43
C ALA A 34 2.05 -0.99 -0.89
N ASN A 35 2.60 -1.17 -2.09
CA ASN A 35 3.49 -0.21 -2.72
C ASN A 35 2.74 0.67 -3.73
N ILE A 36 3.28 1.86 -4.00
CA ILE A 36 2.61 2.87 -4.82
C ILE A 36 2.51 2.46 -6.30
N GLU A 37 3.44 1.67 -6.82
CA GLU A 37 3.43 1.21 -8.20
C GLU A 37 2.27 0.23 -8.43
N SER A 38 2.13 -0.78 -7.57
CA SER A 38 0.99 -1.71 -7.59
C SER A 38 -0.33 -0.96 -7.42
N ALA A 39 -0.38 -0.01 -6.49
CA ALA A 39 -1.57 0.80 -6.28
C ALA A 39 -1.94 1.63 -7.51
N TYR A 40 -0.96 2.23 -8.19
CA TYR A 40 -1.19 2.99 -9.40
C TYR A 40 -1.71 2.12 -10.55
N ILE A 41 -1.16 0.93 -10.73
CA ILE A 41 -1.59 -0.02 -11.77
C ILE A 41 -3.04 -0.47 -11.50
N LEU A 42 -3.37 -0.78 -10.26
CA LEU A 42 -4.67 -1.35 -9.87
C LEU A 42 -5.76 -0.31 -9.54
N ARG A 43 -5.46 0.99 -9.53
CA ARG A 43 -6.36 2.07 -9.05
C ARG A 43 -7.74 2.11 -9.70
N ASN A 44 -7.86 1.63 -10.93
CA ASN A 44 -9.14 1.60 -11.65
C ASN A 44 -9.94 0.31 -11.38
N ASN A 45 -9.31 -0.70 -10.77
CA ASN A 45 -9.93 -2.00 -10.54
C ASN A 45 -10.65 -2.08 -9.18
N ALA A 46 -10.23 -1.27 -8.20
CA ALA A 46 -10.83 -1.27 -6.86
C ALA A 46 -10.95 0.14 -6.28
N ASP A 47 -11.77 0.28 -5.21
CA ASP A 47 -11.82 1.50 -4.42
C ASP A 47 -10.67 1.56 -3.41
N TYR A 48 -10.29 0.40 -2.85
CA TYR A 48 -9.18 0.28 -1.89
C TYR A 48 -8.26 -0.88 -2.24
N ILE A 49 -6.97 -0.70 -1.96
CA ILE A 49 -5.97 -1.77 -1.95
C ILE A 49 -5.49 -1.94 -0.53
N ILE A 50 -5.54 -3.17 -0.01
CA ILE A 50 -5.14 -3.53 1.35
C ILE A 50 -3.98 -4.51 1.24
N GLY A 51 -2.88 -4.26 1.94
CA GLY A 51 -1.71 -5.12 1.92
C GLY A 51 -0.63 -4.65 2.89
N ALA A 52 0.45 -5.40 2.97
CA ALA A 52 1.62 -5.02 3.74
C ALA A 52 2.62 -4.23 2.88
N PRO A 53 3.16 -3.09 3.39
CA PRO A 53 4.24 -2.38 2.72
C PRO A 53 5.62 -3.04 2.91
N CYS A 54 5.72 -4.00 3.83
CA CYS A 54 6.91 -4.79 4.10
C CYS A 54 6.61 -6.29 4.02
N GLU A 55 7.52 -7.12 4.55
CA GLU A 55 7.27 -8.55 4.69
C GLU A 55 6.09 -8.81 5.62
N ILE A 56 5.28 -9.79 5.26
CA ILE A 56 4.23 -10.35 6.09
C ILE A 56 4.68 -11.71 6.61
N ILE A 57 4.43 -11.99 7.89
CA ILE A 57 4.79 -13.26 8.51
C ILE A 57 3.94 -14.37 7.89
N GLY A 58 4.43 -15.60 7.95
CA GLY A 58 3.80 -16.76 7.32
C GLY A 58 2.36 -17.04 7.75
N ASP A 59 1.91 -16.49 8.87
CA ASP A 59 0.51 -16.55 9.32
C ASP A 59 -0.43 -15.72 8.44
N GLY A 60 0.09 -14.71 7.74
CA GLY A 60 -0.69 -13.86 6.85
C GLY A 60 -1.74 -13.02 7.57
N PHE A 61 -2.86 -12.76 6.90
CA PHE A 61 -3.98 -12.05 7.51
C PHE A 61 -4.75 -12.95 8.48
N PRO A 62 -5.12 -12.45 9.66
CA PRO A 62 -5.95 -13.20 10.63
C PRO A 62 -7.42 -13.23 10.13
N TYR A 63 -7.71 -14.13 9.20
CA TYR A 63 -9.00 -14.15 8.51
C TYR A 63 -10.20 -14.29 9.43
N THR A 64 -10.06 -14.94 10.58
CA THR A 64 -11.12 -15.01 11.59
C THR A 64 -11.56 -13.62 12.06
N ASP A 65 -10.61 -12.70 12.17
CA ASP A 65 -10.85 -11.36 12.72
C ASP A 65 -11.13 -10.33 11.62
N VAL A 66 -10.54 -10.51 10.42
CA VAL A 66 -10.71 -9.56 9.33
C VAL A 66 -11.94 -9.84 8.45
N LEU A 67 -12.36 -11.09 8.27
CA LEU A 67 -13.52 -11.42 7.43
C LEU A 67 -14.82 -10.72 7.88
N PRO A 68 -15.13 -10.61 9.18
CA PRO A 68 -16.32 -9.87 9.63
C PRO A 68 -16.30 -8.39 9.23
N GLN A 69 -15.12 -7.81 9.03
CA GLN A 69 -14.92 -6.42 8.60
C GLN A 69 -15.00 -6.27 7.07
N LEU A 70 -14.47 -7.28 6.35
CA LEU A 70 -14.47 -7.31 4.89
C LEU A 70 -15.85 -7.57 4.28
N LEU A 71 -16.61 -8.46 4.90
CA LEU A 71 -17.88 -8.91 4.36
C LEU A 71 -19.01 -7.96 4.75
N ALA A 72 -19.50 -7.21 3.78
CA ALA A 72 -20.74 -6.45 3.92
C ALA A 72 -21.93 -7.40 3.97
N GLY A 73 -22.87 -7.15 4.87
CA GLY A 73 -24.10 -7.95 4.99
C GLY A 73 -24.93 -7.55 6.20
N GLY A 74 -26.21 -7.93 6.21
CA GLY A 74 -27.12 -7.60 7.31
C GLY A 74 -27.25 -6.10 7.61
N GLY A 75 -27.07 -5.23 6.61
CA GLY A 75 -27.08 -3.77 6.77
C GLY A 75 -25.74 -3.15 7.15
N ARG A 76 -24.66 -3.94 7.23
CA ARG A 76 -23.31 -3.44 7.48
C ARG A 76 -22.55 -3.22 6.18
N ALA A 77 -21.81 -2.11 6.08
CA ALA A 77 -20.83 -1.86 5.03
C ALA A 77 -19.49 -2.53 5.37
N THR A 78 -18.64 -2.69 4.35
CA THR A 78 -17.24 -3.08 4.55
C THR A 78 -16.53 -2.03 5.40
N ASP A 79 -15.82 -2.47 6.45
CA ASP A 79 -15.04 -1.62 7.35
C ASP A 79 -13.54 -1.81 7.07
N ILE A 80 -13.00 -0.97 6.21
CA ILE A 80 -11.58 -1.03 5.80
C ILE A 80 -10.65 -0.71 6.98
N ASP A 81 -11.00 0.29 7.80
CA ASP A 81 -10.24 0.64 9.00
C ASP A 81 -10.25 -0.50 10.02
N GLY A 82 -11.41 -1.16 10.16
CA GLY A 82 -11.56 -2.35 11.00
C GLY A 82 -10.68 -3.51 10.57
N VAL A 83 -10.46 -3.71 9.25
CA VAL A 83 -9.53 -4.72 8.73
C VAL A 83 -8.10 -4.42 9.19
N CYS A 84 -7.64 -3.19 8.99
CA CYS A 84 -6.29 -2.79 9.39
C CYS A 84 -6.09 -2.91 10.91
N ARG A 85 -7.09 -2.52 11.69
CA ARG A 85 -7.07 -2.63 13.16
C ARG A 85 -7.02 -4.07 13.62
N ALA A 86 -7.86 -4.95 13.05
CA ALA A 86 -7.86 -6.37 13.39
C ALA A 86 -6.52 -7.04 13.08
N PHE A 87 -5.90 -6.67 11.96
CA PHE A 87 -4.55 -7.14 11.61
C PHE A 87 -3.52 -6.70 12.67
N TYR A 88 -3.48 -5.41 12.99
CA TYR A 88 -2.56 -4.87 13.99
C TYR A 88 -2.74 -5.51 15.37
N ASP A 89 -3.99 -5.61 15.85
CA ASP A 89 -4.31 -6.16 17.17
C ASP A 89 -3.92 -7.64 17.28
N TYR A 90 -4.11 -8.41 16.21
CA TYR A 90 -3.69 -9.80 16.15
C TYR A 90 -2.18 -9.94 16.34
N TYR A 91 -1.38 -9.21 15.58
CA TYR A 91 0.08 -9.29 15.68
C TYR A 91 0.61 -8.76 16.99
N ALA A 92 0.06 -7.67 17.50
CA ALA A 92 0.42 -7.10 18.78
C ALA A 92 0.12 -8.07 19.94
N SER A 93 -1.03 -8.74 19.92
CA SER A 93 -1.45 -9.67 20.98
C SER A 93 -0.77 -11.03 20.88
N THR A 94 -0.54 -11.54 19.67
CA THR A 94 -0.01 -12.89 19.47
C THR A 94 1.49 -12.95 19.59
N TYR A 95 2.19 -11.95 19.07
CA TYR A 95 3.65 -11.95 18.99
C TYR A 95 4.32 -10.87 19.84
N GLY A 96 3.55 -9.96 20.43
CA GLY A 96 4.09 -8.85 21.22
C GLY A 96 4.78 -7.76 20.38
N TYR A 97 4.58 -7.76 19.06
CA TYR A 97 5.03 -6.73 18.13
C TYR A 97 3.94 -6.45 17.08
N SER A 98 4.00 -5.28 16.44
CA SER A 98 3.02 -4.88 15.43
C SER A 98 3.33 -5.48 14.07
N GLY A 99 2.29 -5.94 13.38
CA GLY A 99 2.33 -6.13 11.93
C GLY A 99 2.13 -4.79 11.22
N THR A 100 2.64 -4.66 10.00
CA THR A 100 2.46 -3.46 9.20
C THR A 100 1.46 -3.74 8.08
N VAL A 101 0.39 -2.95 8.02
CA VAL A 101 -0.65 -3.04 7.00
C VAL A 101 -1.05 -1.63 6.57
N ALA A 102 -1.38 -1.47 5.32
CA ALA A 102 -1.91 -0.22 4.78
C ALA A 102 -3.19 -0.48 3.96
N ALA A 103 -4.10 0.47 4.02
CA ALA A 103 -5.25 0.57 3.13
C ALA A 103 -5.08 1.83 2.27
N ILE A 104 -4.93 1.64 0.98
CA ILE A 104 -4.70 2.70 0.01
C ILE A 104 -6.03 3.06 -0.65
N ASP A 105 -6.46 4.30 -0.50
CA ASP A 105 -7.62 4.85 -1.22
C ASP A 105 -7.24 5.12 -2.68
N CYS A 106 -7.76 4.32 -3.60
CA CYS A 106 -7.45 4.42 -5.02
C CYS A 106 -7.90 5.74 -5.66
N SER A 107 -8.86 6.46 -5.05
CA SER A 107 -9.29 7.77 -5.54
C SER A 107 -8.20 8.85 -5.38
N GLN A 108 -7.24 8.65 -4.47
CA GLN A 108 -6.17 9.59 -4.18
C GLN A 108 -4.89 9.33 -5.02
N ILE A 109 -4.83 8.23 -5.76
CA ILE A 109 -3.62 7.83 -6.47
C ILE A 109 -3.31 8.74 -7.68
N GLU A 110 -4.31 9.11 -8.48
CA GLU A 110 -4.10 10.06 -9.60
C GLU A 110 -3.70 11.47 -9.12
N PRO A 111 -4.37 12.07 -8.11
CA PRO A 111 -3.91 13.30 -7.50
C PRO A 111 -2.46 13.21 -6.99
N LEU A 112 -2.11 12.11 -6.30
CA LEU A 112 -0.75 11.88 -5.81
C LEU A 112 0.26 11.80 -6.96
N ALA A 113 -0.04 11.04 -8.02
CA ALA A 113 0.83 10.93 -9.18
C ALA A 113 1.04 12.28 -9.88
N ALA A 114 0.00 13.13 -9.95
CA ALA A 114 0.10 14.47 -10.52
C ALA A 114 1.03 15.37 -9.67
N ILE A 115 0.92 15.32 -8.35
CA ILE A 115 1.81 16.03 -7.43
C ILE A 115 3.24 15.54 -7.57
N MET A 116 3.48 14.23 -7.55
CA MET A 116 4.81 13.64 -7.71
C MET A 116 5.45 14.03 -9.04
N LYS A 117 4.67 14.07 -10.11
CA LYS A 117 5.15 14.57 -11.41
C LYS A 117 5.59 16.03 -11.32
N GLN A 118 4.84 16.91 -10.65
CA GLN A 118 5.21 18.31 -10.46
C GLN A 118 6.50 18.43 -9.65
N ILE A 119 6.61 17.68 -8.54
CA ILE A 119 7.81 17.64 -7.70
C ILE A 119 9.01 17.23 -8.56
N ASN A 120 8.93 16.10 -9.25
CA ASN A 120 10.04 15.56 -10.05
C ASN A 120 10.43 16.42 -11.26
N THR A 121 9.56 17.32 -11.70
CA THR A 121 9.84 18.22 -12.85
C THR A 121 10.18 19.63 -12.44
N SER A 122 10.12 19.99 -11.16
CA SER A 122 10.37 21.37 -10.67
C SER A 122 11.81 21.85 -10.86
N GLY A 123 12.74 20.92 -11.06
CA GLY A 123 14.17 21.23 -11.18
C GLY A 123 14.85 21.71 -9.89
N SER A 124 14.11 21.75 -8.78
CA SER A 124 14.57 22.21 -7.47
C SER A 124 14.72 21.09 -6.45
N LEU A 125 14.72 19.82 -6.91
CA LEU A 125 14.91 18.68 -6.01
C LEU A 125 16.34 18.67 -5.47
N SER A 126 16.46 18.49 -4.17
CA SER A 126 17.72 18.13 -3.54
C SER A 126 18.10 16.71 -3.96
N GLU A 127 19.40 16.46 -4.08
CA GLU A 127 19.89 15.10 -4.20
C GLU A 127 19.58 14.34 -2.91
N VAL A 128 18.81 13.27 -3.02
CA VAL A 128 18.39 12.45 -1.87
C VAL A 128 19.29 11.23 -1.80
N ASP A 129 20.00 11.07 -0.68
CA ASP A 129 20.75 9.88 -0.40
C ASP A 129 19.77 8.74 -0.03
N ARG A 130 19.84 7.65 -0.80
CA ARG A 130 18.98 6.49 -0.57
C ARG A 130 19.23 5.82 0.79
N ASP A 131 20.44 5.91 1.30
CA ASP A 131 20.83 5.30 2.58
C ASP A 131 20.22 6.05 3.78
N GLU A 132 19.75 7.29 3.55
CA GLU A 132 19.07 8.10 4.55
C GLU A 132 17.53 7.91 4.54
N LEU A 133 16.98 7.26 3.51
CA LEU A 133 15.54 7.05 3.40
C LEU A 133 15.06 5.92 4.30
N GLN A 134 13.89 6.11 4.91
CA GLN A 134 13.22 5.02 5.60
C GLN A 134 12.86 3.90 4.61
N THR A 135 13.26 2.68 4.95
CA THR A 135 13.00 1.46 4.17
C THR A 135 11.97 0.58 4.85
N TYR A 136 11.29 -0.26 4.06
CA TYR A 136 10.26 -1.18 4.55
C TYR A 136 10.70 -2.65 4.58
N GLU A 137 11.84 -2.98 3.99
CA GLU A 137 12.42 -4.32 4.06
C GLU A 137 13.69 -4.31 4.89
N GLY A 138 13.90 -5.41 5.64
CA GLY A 138 15.07 -5.60 6.50
C GLY A 138 16.12 -6.53 5.95
N GLN A 139 15.97 -7.04 4.69
CA GLN A 139 16.87 -8.03 4.11
C GLN A 139 17.96 -7.40 3.22
N TRP A 140 18.47 -8.14 2.26
CA TRP A 140 19.74 -7.89 1.57
C TRP A 140 19.83 -6.66 0.66
N GLN A 141 18.67 -6.17 0.16
CA GLN A 141 18.60 -5.00 -0.71
C GLN A 141 17.37 -4.17 -0.37
N HIS A 142 17.58 -2.89 -0.15
CA HIS A 142 16.49 -1.95 0.04
C HIS A 142 15.96 -1.50 -1.32
N ILE A 143 14.74 -1.89 -1.64
CA ILE A 143 14.05 -1.54 -2.89
C ILE A 143 12.74 -0.80 -2.66
N PHE A 144 12.19 -0.84 -1.44
CA PHE A 144 11.00 -0.10 -1.04
C PHE A 144 11.35 0.97 -0.02
N PHE A 145 10.96 2.21 -0.32
CA PHE A 145 11.26 3.39 0.47
C PHE A 145 9.98 4.13 0.83
N ASP A 146 10.01 4.84 1.96
CA ASP A 146 8.87 5.67 2.35
C ASP A 146 8.75 6.88 1.42
N LEU A 147 7.55 7.03 0.83
CA LEU A 147 7.29 8.10 -0.12
C LEU A 147 7.24 9.46 0.57
N GLY A 148 6.72 9.53 1.80
CA GLY A 148 6.67 10.76 2.58
C GLY A 148 8.07 11.24 2.92
N ASP A 149 8.91 10.34 3.44
CA ASP A 149 10.30 10.63 3.76
C ASP A 149 11.11 11.07 2.52
N TYR A 150 10.86 10.43 1.36
CA TYR A 150 11.44 10.88 0.09
C TYR A 150 11.03 12.31 -0.26
N VAL A 151 9.76 12.63 -0.17
CA VAL A 151 9.24 13.96 -0.50
C VAL A 151 9.79 15.01 0.45
N ASP A 152 9.83 14.72 1.74
CA ASP A 152 10.36 15.64 2.76
C ASP A 152 11.84 15.97 2.49
N LYS A 153 12.65 14.97 2.17
CA LYS A 153 14.07 15.17 1.86
C LYS A 153 14.31 15.81 0.49
N ALA A 154 13.53 15.40 -0.52
CA ALA A 154 13.67 15.94 -1.87
C ALA A 154 13.25 17.40 -1.98
N CYS A 155 12.21 17.79 -1.26
CA CYS A 155 11.65 19.14 -1.31
C CYS A 155 12.27 20.09 -0.27
N GLY A 156 12.97 19.57 0.75
CA GLY A 156 13.51 20.37 1.86
C GLY A 156 12.40 21.19 2.52
N ASP A 157 12.65 22.50 2.72
CA ASP A 157 11.68 23.46 3.30
C ASP A 157 10.51 23.81 2.35
N CYS A 158 10.23 22.99 1.35
CA CYS A 158 9.14 23.25 0.41
C CYS A 158 7.79 23.11 1.15
N LEU A 159 7.23 24.22 1.56
CA LEU A 159 5.96 24.40 2.30
C LEU A 159 4.70 23.88 1.56
N LEU A 160 4.84 23.03 0.55
CA LEU A 160 3.72 22.46 -0.19
C LEU A 160 3.11 21.23 0.50
N TYR A 161 3.74 20.70 1.55
CA TYR A 161 3.24 19.57 2.30
C TYR A 161 2.78 19.97 3.70
N THR A 162 1.67 20.68 3.79
CA THR A 162 0.94 20.86 5.04
C THR A 162 -0.37 20.10 5.01
N SER A 163 -0.29 18.78 4.86
CA SER A 163 -1.41 17.92 5.25
C SER A 163 -1.05 17.29 6.59
N PRO A 164 -1.81 17.51 7.66
CA PRO A 164 -1.54 16.83 8.92
C PRO A 164 -1.76 15.34 8.70
N SER A 165 -0.69 14.55 8.87
CA SER A 165 -0.79 13.11 8.98
C SER A 165 -1.80 12.78 10.08
N PRO A 166 -2.85 11.99 9.84
CA PRO A 166 -3.71 11.53 10.91
C PRO A 166 -2.87 10.66 11.86
N ARG A 167 -2.79 11.08 13.11
CA ARG A 167 -2.16 10.32 14.19
C ARG A 167 -3.04 9.14 14.58
#